data_b45d52830b43dc964e9b7545684f8593
#
_entry.id   b45d52830b43dc964e9b7545684f8593
#
_cell.length_a   1.000
_cell.length_b   1.000
_cell.length_c   1.000
_cell.angle_alpha   90.00
_cell.angle_beta   90.00
_cell.angle_gamma   90.00
#
_symmetry.space_group_name_H-M   'P 1'
#
loop_
_entity.id
_entity.type
_entity.pdbx_description
1 polymer ?
#
loop_
_entity_poly.entity_id
_entity_poly.type
_entity_poly.pdbx_seq_one_letter_code
_entity_poly.pdbx_strand_id
1 'polypeptide(L)'
;QLPTSLITQLQTHTQLSNLLFWNVAQSYDFLREILEPTAKVDEFVRFLLSLIPKEKRQDQQLLINRNDFLFERQENRELKPLQVEFNTISASFACLSERVTALHQQLQQENILKAPPLLHDAIAGFANGIKETIENLGWQDAVFLMLVQPKERNWFDQMGLLDALSNRGVTV
;
A
#
# COMPACT_ATOMS: atom_id res chain seq x y z
N GLN A 1 20.52 -10.52 -5.10
CA GLN A 1 19.20 -11.11 -4.84
C GLN A 1 18.91 -11.08 -3.35
N LEU A 2 17.69 -10.73 -2.95
CA LEU A 2 17.28 -10.80 -1.54
C LEU A 2 17.00 -12.26 -1.16
N PRO A 3 17.45 -12.72 0.01
CA PRO A 3 17.13 -14.07 0.53
C PRO A 3 15.61 -14.23 0.73
N THR A 4 15.09 -15.44 0.49
CA THR A 4 13.66 -15.73 0.70
C THR A 4 13.24 -15.52 2.16
N SER A 5 14.11 -15.86 3.12
CA SER A 5 13.87 -15.61 4.55
C SER A 5 13.65 -14.13 4.85
N LEU A 6 14.38 -13.24 4.17
CA LEU A 6 14.22 -11.80 4.33
C LEU A 6 12.86 -11.33 3.76
N ILE A 7 12.42 -11.89 2.63
CA ILE A 7 11.11 -11.57 2.07
C ILE A 7 9.98 -11.97 3.02
N THR A 8 10.04 -13.18 3.60
CA THR A 8 9.07 -13.62 4.61
C THR A 8 9.07 -12.69 5.83
N GLN A 9 10.25 -12.26 6.26
CA GLN A 9 10.40 -11.31 7.36
C GLN A 9 9.74 -9.96 7.01
N LEU A 10 9.97 -9.43 5.80
CA LEU A 10 9.32 -8.19 5.33
C LEU A 10 7.79 -8.30 5.28
N GLN A 11 7.27 -9.44 4.81
CA GLN A 11 5.82 -9.70 4.80
C GLN A 11 5.25 -9.67 6.23
N THR A 12 5.92 -10.33 7.18
CA THR A 12 5.51 -10.31 8.59
C THR A 12 5.57 -8.90 9.19
N HIS A 13 6.65 -8.16 8.93
CA HIS A 13 6.77 -6.76 9.37
C HIS A 13 5.65 -5.88 8.79
N THR A 14 5.33 -6.06 7.52
CA THR A 14 4.25 -5.30 6.87
C THR A 14 2.89 -5.60 7.50
N GLN A 15 2.59 -6.86 7.80
CA GLN A 15 1.34 -7.24 8.48
C GLN A 15 1.24 -6.61 9.88
N LEU A 16 2.33 -6.63 10.66
CA LEU A 16 2.37 -6.01 11.98
C LEU A 16 2.25 -4.48 11.90
N SER A 17 2.90 -3.86 10.91
CA SER A 17 2.78 -2.42 10.66
C SER A 17 1.34 -2.05 10.29
N ASN A 18 0.69 -2.83 9.43
CA ASN A 18 -0.71 -2.61 9.06
C ASN A 18 -1.61 -2.62 10.30
N LEU A 19 -1.44 -3.60 11.18
CA LEU A 19 -2.21 -3.70 12.42
C LEU A 19 -1.92 -2.54 13.37
N LEU A 20 -0.65 -2.13 13.50
CA LEU A 20 -0.24 -1.00 14.33
C LEU A 20 -0.87 0.30 13.83
N PHE A 21 -0.67 0.63 12.55
CA PHE A 21 -1.19 1.88 11.97
C PHE A 21 -2.71 1.92 11.95
N TRP A 22 -3.36 0.76 11.72
CA TRP A 22 -4.81 0.62 11.86
C TRP A 22 -5.28 0.98 13.27
N ASN A 23 -4.68 0.40 14.31
CA ASN A 23 -5.06 0.68 15.70
C ASN A 23 -4.81 2.15 16.07
N VAL A 24 -3.69 2.72 15.63
CA VAL A 24 -3.40 4.15 15.84
C VAL A 24 -4.45 5.02 15.16
N ALA A 25 -4.82 4.71 13.92
CA ALA A 25 -5.82 5.46 13.17
C ALA A 25 -7.21 5.41 13.79
N GLN A 26 -7.54 4.37 14.57
CA GLN A 26 -8.81 4.28 15.33
C GLN A 26 -8.75 4.99 16.69
N SER A 27 -7.57 5.36 17.16
CA SER A 27 -7.35 5.96 18.47
C SER A 27 -7.44 7.49 18.40
N TYR A 28 -8.64 8.03 18.15
CA TYR A 28 -8.86 9.45 17.86
C TYR A 28 -8.38 10.39 18.96
N ASP A 29 -8.60 10.04 20.22
CA ASP A 29 -8.16 10.85 21.35
C ASP A 29 -6.64 10.89 21.47
N PHE A 30 -5.98 9.74 21.28
CA PHE A 30 -4.52 9.66 21.20
C PHE A 30 -3.97 10.51 20.05
N LEU A 31 -4.58 10.45 18.85
CA LEU A 31 -4.15 11.26 17.71
C LEU A 31 -4.30 12.76 18.00
N ARG A 32 -5.39 13.19 18.64
CA ARG A 32 -5.58 14.59 19.03
C ARG A 32 -4.53 15.04 20.03
N GLU A 33 -4.29 14.25 21.06
CA GLU A 33 -3.32 14.57 22.12
C GLU A 33 -1.90 14.68 21.55
N ILE A 34 -1.44 13.65 20.83
CA ILE A 34 -0.05 13.58 20.37
C ILE A 34 0.28 14.57 19.24
N LEU A 35 -0.72 14.94 18.42
CA LEU A 35 -0.53 15.84 17.28
C LEU A 35 -0.90 17.30 17.60
N GLU A 36 -1.48 17.60 18.77
CA GLU A 36 -1.84 18.96 19.17
C GLU A 36 -0.65 19.96 19.07
N PRO A 37 0.56 19.64 19.56
CA PRO A 37 1.69 20.56 19.44
C PRO A 37 2.06 20.86 17.99
N THR A 38 2.05 19.84 17.10
CA THR A 38 2.32 20.00 15.68
C THR A 38 1.23 20.82 15.01
N ALA A 39 -0.03 20.60 15.33
CA ALA A 39 -1.17 21.32 14.76
C ALA A 39 -1.16 22.83 15.08
N LYS A 40 -0.43 23.26 16.11
CA LYS A 40 -0.27 24.70 16.44
C LYS A 40 0.59 25.44 15.41
N VAL A 41 1.51 24.73 14.76
CA VAL A 41 2.49 25.31 13.82
C VAL A 41 2.34 24.82 12.39
N ASP A 42 1.60 23.72 12.18
CA ASP A 42 1.35 23.11 10.86
C ASP A 42 -0.17 23.13 10.56
N GLU A 43 -0.51 23.92 9.52
CA GLU A 43 -1.90 24.10 9.10
C GLU A 43 -2.50 22.83 8.49
N PHE A 44 -1.69 22.03 7.82
CA PHE A 44 -2.14 20.78 7.20
C PHE A 44 -2.48 19.73 8.27
N VAL A 45 -1.62 19.57 9.28
CA VAL A 45 -1.92 18.69 10.43
C VAL A 45 -3.18 19.16 11.17
N ARG A 46 -3.33 20.48 11.37
CA ARG A 46 -4.54 21.06 11.97
C ARG A 46 -5.79 20.74 11.16
N PHE A 47 -5.70 20.88 9.84
CA PHE A 47 -6.79 20.52 8.92
C PHE A 47 -7.14 19.04 9.04
N LEU A 48 -6.15 18.13 8.97
CA LEU A 48 -6.39 16.69 9.10
C LEU A 48 -7.06 16.33 10.44
N LEU A 49 -6.60 16.90 11.55
CA LEU A 49 -7.23 16.69 12.85
C LEU A 49 -8.69 17.17 12.90
N SER A 50 -9.02 18.24 12.16
CA SER A 50 -10.39 18.73 12.06
C SER A 50 -11.35 17.77 11.34
N LEU A 51 -10.82 16.88 10.51
CA LEU A 51 -11.58 15.87 9.77
C LEU A 51 -11.87 14.62 10.60
N ILE A 52 -11.19 14.44 11.74
CA ILE A 52 -11.44 13.29 12.62
C ILE A 52 -12.89 13.37 13.13
N PRO A 53 -13.75 12.39 12.83
CA PRO A 53 -15.14 12.40 13.24
C PRO A 53 -15.27 12.35 14.75
N LYS A 54 -16.35 12.92 15.29
CA LYS A 54 -16.69 12.80 16.70
C LYS A 54 -17.13 11.39 17.09
N GLU A 55 -17.75 10.70 16.13
CA GLU A 55 -18.23 9.35 16.29
C GLU A 55 -17.76 8.50 15.12
N LYS A 56 -17.55 7.20 15.33
CA LYS A 56 -17.20 6.27 14.27
C LYS A 56 -18.32 6.20 13.23
N ARG A 57 -17.99 6.52 11.96
CA ARG A 57 -18.98 6.61 10.88
C ARG A 57 -18.99 5.39 9.96
N GLN A 58 -17.93 4.57 9.98
CA GLN A 58 -17.75 3.43 9.09
C GLN A 58 -17.37 2.20 9.90
N ASP A 59 -18.07 1.09 9.65
CA ASP A 59 -17.73 -0.22 10.21
C ASP A 59 -16.76 -0.99 9.30
N GLN A 60 -16.84 -0.76 8.00
CA GLN A 60 -15.95 -1.32 6.99
C GLN A 60 -14.93 -0.28 6.58
N GLN A 61 -13.66 -0.66 6.58
CA GLN A 61 -12.57 0.20 6.14
C GLN A 61 -11.56 -0.64 5.37
N LEU A 62 -10.99 -0.08 4.31
CA LEU A 62 -9.93 -0.69 3.52
C LEU A 62 -8.65 0.12 3.69
N LEU A 63 -7.58 -0.53 4.11
CA LEU A 63 -6.25 0.06 4.18
C LEU A 63 -5.43 -0.40 2.99
N ILE A 64 -5.07 0.54 2.12
CA ILE A 64 -4.09 0.35 1.05
C ILE A 64 -2.85 1.14 1.41
N ASN A 65 -1.71 0.46 1.47
CA ASN A 65 -0.46 1.10 1.89
C ASN A 65 0.75 0.53 1.15
N ARG A 66 1.85 1.28 1.23
CA ARG A 66 3.18 0.84 0.83
C ARG A 66 4.14 1.04 1.98
N ASN A 67 4.79 -0.02 2.39
CA ASN A 67 5.76 -0.01 3.48
C ASN A 67 7.18 -0.06 2.90
N ASP A 68 7.94 0.98 3.09
CA ASP A 68 9.26 1.16 2.49
C ASP A 68 10.37 0.80 3.49
N PHE A 69 11.35 -0.01 3.04
CA PHE A 69 12.45 -0.51 3.86
C PHE A 69 13.80 -0.21 3.23
N LEU A 70 14.77 0.13 4.06
CA LEU A 70 16.19 0.03 3.76
C LEU A 70 16.80 -1.21 4.41
N PHE A 71 17.96 -1.61 3.95
CA PHE A 71 18.66 -2.78 4.48
C PHE A 71 19.99 -2.38 5.06
N GLU A 72 20.17 -2.67 6.34
CA GLU A 72 21.46 -2.54 7.01
C GLU A 72 22.21 -3.87 6.93
N ARG A 73 23.48 -3.82 6.48
CA ARG A 73 24.32 -5.00 6.50
C ARG A 73 24.99 -5.15 7.86
N GLN A 74 24.67 -6.24 8.55
CA GLN A 74 25.25 -6.58 9.84
C GLN A 74 26.68 -7.13 9.71
N GLU A 75 27.43 -7.19 10.80
CA GLU A 75 28.79 -7.75 10.84
C GLU A 75 28.86 -9.19 10.33
N ASN A 76 27.84 -10.01 10.64
CA ASN A 76 27.69 -11.38 10.14
C ASN A 76 27.25 -11.46 8.67
N ARG A 77 27.20 -10.33 7.94
CA ARG A 77 26.74 -10.16 6.55
C ARG A 77 25.25 -10.38 6.32
N GLU A 78 24.46 -10.64 7.33
CA GLU A 78 23.01 -10.67 7.21
C GLU A 78 22.45 -9.26 6.92
N LEU A 79 21.29 -9.23 6.27
CA LEU A 79 20.57 -8.01 6.00
C LEU A 79 19.45 -7.83 7.02
N LYS A 80 19.49 -6.74 7.76
CA LYS A 80 18.43 -6.33 8.69
C LYS A 80 17.53 -5.30 8.00
N PRO A 81 16.22 -5.55 7.88
CA PRO A 81 15.31 -4.56 7.33
C PRO A 81 15.07 -3.45 8.37
N LEU A 82 15.11 -2.22 7.91
CA LEU A 82 14.80 -1.02 8.68
C LEU A 82 13.65 -0.31 7.96
N GLN A 83 12.52 -0.19 8.63
CA GLN A 83 11.37 0.54 8.09
C GLN A 83 11.70 2.03 7.99
N VAL A 84 11.45 2.62 6.82
CA VAL A 84 11.73 4.03 6.54
C VAL A 84 10.45 4.85 6.61
N GLU A 85 9.41 4.39 5.91
CA GLU A 85 8.12 5.07 5.91
C GLU A 85 6.96 4.11 5.63
N PHE A 86 5.77 4.56 6.01
CA PHE A 86 4.52 3.86 5.80
C PHE A 86 3.57 4.80 5.03
N ASN A 87 3.40 4.54 3.74
CA ASN A 87 2.62 5.39 2.84
C ASN A 87 1.17 4.97 2.83
N THR A 88 0.25 5.89 3.15
CA THR A 88 -1.21 5.66 3.16
C THR A 88 -1.97 6.52 2.16
N ILE A 89 -1.31 7.52 1.58
CA ILE A 89 -1.88 8.40 0.55
C ILE A 89 -1.08 8.20 -0.73
N SER A 90 -1.78 8.06 -1.85
CA SER A 90 -1.15 7.86 -3.17
C SER A 90 -0.14 6.70 -3.20
N ALA A 91 -0.38 5.66 -2.41
CA ALA A 91 0.45 4.47 -2.41
C ALA A 91 0.40 3.82 -3.80
N SER A 92 1.54 3.78 -4.47
CA SER A 92 1.67 3.37 -5.87
C SER A 92 2.67 2.21 -6.03
N PHE A 93 2.94 1.83 -7.27
CA PHE A 93 3.86 0.80 -7.73
C PHE A 93 3.36 -0.65 -7.60
N ALA A 94 2.11 -0.90 -7.28
CA ALA A 94 1.57 -2.26 -7.28
C ALA A 94 1.62 -2.87 -8.68
N CYS A 95 1.11 -2.18 -9.70
CA CYS A 95 1.15 -2.64 -11.08
C CYS A 95 2.57 -2.61 -11.66
N LEU A 96 3.30 -1.51 -11.44
CA LEU A 96 4.65 -1.36 -11.99
C LEU A 96 5.63 -2.38 -11.43
N SER A 97 5.52 -2.76 -10.15
CA SER A 97 6.36 -3.81 -9.58
C SER A 97 6.09 -5.20 -10.18
N GLU A 98 4.84 -5.52 -10.52
CA GLU A 98 4.52 -6.75 -11.27
C GLU A 98 5.09 -6.72 -12.69
N ARG A 99 5.04 -5.55 -13.38
CA ARG A 99 5.66 -5.38 -14.70
C ARG A 99 7.18 -5.60 -14.65
N VAL A 100 7.86 -5.09 -13.61
CA VAL A 100 9.28 -5.35 -13.38
C VAL A 100 9.54 -6.84 -13.13
N THR A 101 8.68 -7.50 -12.36
CA THR A 101 8.77 -8.94 -12.13
C THR A 101 8.63 -9.72 -13.44
N ALA A 102 7.65 -9.37 -14.27
CA ALA A 102 7.47 -10.01 -15.60
C ALA A 102 8.69 -9.80 -16.52
N LEU A 103 9.27 -8.59 -16.51
CA LEU A 103 10.52 -8.32 -17.23
C LEU A 103 11.67 -9.21 -16.73
N HIS A 104 11.83 -9.35 -15.41
CA HIS A 104 12.87 -10.21 -14.84
C HIS A 104 12.66 -11.69 -15.21
N GLN A 105 11.42 -12.16 -15.26
CA GLN A 105 11.09 -13.51 -15.72
C GLN A 105 11.50 -13.72 -17.20
N GLN A 106 11.19 -12.77 -18.08
CA GLN A 106 11.59 -12.80 -19.46
C GLN A 106 13.12 -12.84 -19.60
N LEU A 107 13.83 -11.94 -18.93
CA LEU A 107 15.29 -11.89 -18.95
C LEU A 107 15.94 -13.18 -18.39
N GLN A 108 15.28 -13.85 -17.45
CA GLN A 108 15.72 -15.15 -16.97
C GLN A 108 15.54 -16.25 -18.05
N GLN A 109 14.38 -16.27 -18.73
CA GLN A 109 14.13 -17.21 -19.83
C GLN A 109 15.14 -17.04 -20.96
N GLU A 110 15.54 -15.80 -21.23
CA GLU A 110 16.58 -15.46 -22.22
C GLU A 110 18.03 -15.71 -21.70
N ASN A 111 18.20 -16.26 -20.49
CA ASN A 111 19.49 -16.48 -19.83
C ASN A 111 20.34 -15.22 -19.58
N ILE A 112 19.73 -14.04 -19.60
CA ILE A 112 20.38 -12.76 -19.28
C ILE A 112 20.48 -12.60 -17.76
N LEU A 113 19.42 -12.92 -17.02
CA LEU A 113 19.41 -12.97 -15.56
C LEU A 113 19.55 -14.40 -15.06
N LYS A 114 20.49 -14.63 -14.14
CA LYS A 114 20.71 -15.95 -13.52
C LYS A 114 19.89 -16.16 -12.24
N ALA A 115 19.49 -15.08 -11.58
CA ALA A 115 18.72 -15.14 -10.35
C ALA A 115 17.22 -15.25 -10.64
N PRO A 116 16.46 -16.11 -9.94
CA PRO A 116 15.02 -16.17 -10.11
C PRO A 116 14.39 -14.84 -9.70
N PRO A 117 13.35 -14.37 -10.40
CA PRO A 117 12.62 -13.17 -10.02
C PRO A 117 11.85 -13.38 -8.73
N LEU A 118 11.63 -12.31 -7.98
CA LEU A 118 10.70 -12.31 -6.87
C LEU A 118 9.29 -12.22 -7.43
N LEU A 119 8.51 -13.31 -7.28
CA LEU A 119 7.12 -13.33 -7.72
C LEU A 119 6.22 -12.68 -6.66
N HIS A 120 5.29 -11.86 -7.09
CA HIS A 120 4.24 -11.27 -6.26
C HIS A 120 3.03 -10.92 -7.11
N ASP A 121 1.91 -10.67 -6.46
CA ASP A 121 0.60 -10.38 -7.03
C ASP A 121 -0.02 -9.11 -6.40
N ALA A 122 0.79 -8.08 -6.22
CA ALA A 122 0.40 -6.87 -5.50
C ALA A 122 -0.85 -6.20 -6.09
N ILE A 123 -0.93 -6.09 -7.44
CA ILE A 123 -2.10 -5.48 -8.08
C ILE A 123 -3.35 -6.34 -7.92
N ALA A 124 -3.19 -7.67 -7.97
CA ALA A 124 -4.29 -8.59 -7.72
C ALA A 124 -4.80 -8.46 -6.27
N GLY A 125 -3.90 -8.34 -5.30
CA GLY A 125 -4.23 -8.10 -3.90
C GLY A 125 -5.03 -6.81 -3.70
N PHE A 126 -4.60 -5.71 -4.31
CA PHE A 126 -5.32 -4.42 -4.26
C PHE A 126 -6.72 -4.52 -4.86
N ALA A 127 -6.83 -5.08 -6.08
CA ALA A 127 -8.11 -5.21 -6.77
C ALA A 127 -9.08 -6.17 -6.04
N ASN A 128 -8.56 -7.25 -5.46
CA ASN A 128 -9.37 -8.16 -4.64
C ASN A 128 -9.88 -7.48 -3.37
N GLY A 129 -9.01 -6.75 -2.64
CA GLY A 129 -9.41 -6.03 -1.42
C GLY A 129 -10.48 -4.97 -1.68
N ILE A 130 -10.38 -4.23 -2.79
CA ILE A 130 -11.40 -3.25 -3.21
C ILE A 130 -12.71 -3.96 -3.53
N LYS A 131 -12.66 -5.01 -4.36
CA LYS A 131 -13.85 -5.79 -4.74
C LYS A 131 -14.54 -6.39 -3.52
N GLU A 132 -13.80 -7.06 -2.63
CA GLU A 132 -14.33 -7.65 -1.41
C GLU A 132 -14.99 -6.58 -0.51
N THR A 133 -14.39 -5.39 -0.43
CA THR A 133 -14.99 -4.28 0.32
C THR A 133 -16.34 -3.86 -0.26
N ILE A 134 -16.44 -3.75 -1.58
CA ILE A 134 -17.70 -3.42 -2.28
C ILE A 134 -18.76 -4.51 -2.01
N GLU A 135 -18.38 -5.78 -2.11
CA GLU A 135 -19.26 -6.93 -1.88
C GLU A 135 -19.75 -6.96 -0.43
N ASN A 136 -18.88 -6.75 0.55
CA ASN A 136 -19.21 -6.72 1.98
C ASN A 136 -20.14 -5.55 2.35
N LEU A 137 -20.07 -4.44 1.61
CA LEU A 137 -20.99 -3.31 1.76
C LEU A 137 -22.35 -3.53 1.07
N GLY A 138 -22.48 -4.59 0.27
CA GLY A 138 -23.71 -4.91 -0.47
C GLY A 138 -24.04 -3.92 -1.59
N TRP A 139 -23.06 -3.18 -2.08
CA TRP A 139 -23.24 -2.18 -3.14
C TRP A 139 -23.24 -2.83 -4.53
N GLN A 140 -24.42 -3.06 -5.09
CA GLN A 140 -24.56 -3.77 -6.39
C GLN A 140 -24.14 -2.88 -7.59
N ASP A 141 -24.39 -1.58 -7.51
CA ASP A 141 -24.11 -0.61 -8.59
C ASP A 141 -22.92 0.31 -8.24
N ALA A 142 -21.98 -0.17 -7.45
CA ALA A 142 -20.83 0.63 -7.06
C ALA A 142 -19.92 0.92 -8.26
N VAL A 143 -19.43 2.15 -8.32
CA VAL A 143 -18.44 2.59 -9.29
C VAL A 143 -17.17 2.95 -8.52
N PHE A 144 -16.03 2.39 -8.93
CA PHE A 144 -14.74 2.80 -8.39
C PHE A 144 -14.29 4.08 -9.09
N LEU A 145 -14.16 5.15 -8.33
CA LEU A 145 -13.68 6.44 -8.82
C LEU A 145 -12.25 6.71 -8.34
N MET A 146 -11.33 6.88 -9.28
CA MET A 146 -9.95 7.26 -8.97
C MET A 146 -9.77 8.77 -9.17
N LEU A 147 -9.49 9.49 -8.08
CA LEU A 147 -9.14 10.90 -8.15
C LEU A 147 -7.64 11.04 -8.40
N VAL A 148 -7.28 11.76 -9.45
CA VAL A 148 -5.90 11.95 -9.88
C VAL A 148 -5.55 13.42 -10.00
N GLN A 149 -4.26 13.74 -9.84
CA GLN A 149 -3.77 15.10 -10.03
C GLN A 149 -3.68 15.46 -11.52
N PRO A 150 -3.84 16.72 -11.89
CA PRO A 150 -3.55 17.17 -13.25
C PRO A 150 -2.09 16.89 -13.63
N LYS A 151 -1.88 16.38 -14.84
CA LYS A 151 -0.53 16.03 -15.37
C LYS A 151 0.18 14.95 -14.57
N GLU A 152 -0.58 14.02 -13.97
CA GLU A 152 -0.01 12.86 -13.30
C GLU A 152 0.92 12.06 -14.24
N ARG A 153 2.11 11.71 -13.73
CA ARG A 153 3.13 10.98 -14.51
C ARG A 153 3.00 9.47 -14.36
N ASN A 154 2.41 9.02 -13.25
CA ASN A 154 2.27 7.59 -12.91
C ASN A 154 0.93 7.01 -13.38
N TRP A 155 0.39 7.48 -14.48
CA TRP A 155 -0.87 7.01 -15.02
C TRP A 155 -0.86 5.52 -15.39
N PHE A 156 0.30 4.95 -15.74
CA PHE A 156 0.42 3.52 -16.04
C PHE A 156 0.08 2.62 -14.85
N ASP A 157 0.51 2.99 -13.63
CA ASP A 157 0.20 2.26 -12.42
C ASP A 157 -1.29 2.39 -12.07
N GLN A 158 -1.85 3.59 -12.27
CA GLN A 158 -3.27 3.86 -12.09
C GLN A 158 -4.12 3.05 -13.07
N MET A 159 -3.80 3.07 -14.37
CA MET A 159 -4.50 2.28 -15.37
C MET A 159 -4.42 0.77 -15.08
N GLY A 160 -3.26 0.29 -14.61
CA GLY A 160 -3.12 -1.12 -14.22
C GLY A 160 -4.08 -1.54 -13.10
N LEU A 161 -4.36 -0.66 -12.13
CA LEU A 161 -5.36 -0.91 -11.11
C LEU A 161 -6.79 -0.90 -11.69
N LEU A 162 -7.12 0.08 -12.53
CA LEU A 162 -8.43 0.15 -13.19
C LEU A 162 -8.70 -1.09 -14.05
N ASP A 163 -7.71 -1.53 -14.85
CA ASP A 163 -7.80 -2.75 -15.64
C ASP A 163 -8.01 -3.99 -14.75
N ALA A 164 -7.27 -4.08 -13.63
CA ALA A 164 -7.40 -5.19 -12.70
C ALA A 164 -8.78 -5.25 -12.01
N LEU A 165 -9.39 -4.09 -11.73
CA LEU A 165 -10.74 -3.97 -11.19
C LEU A 165 -11.79 -4.31 -12.24
N SER A 166 -11.68 -3.75 -13.45
CA SER A 166 -12.58 -4.04 -14.57
C SER A 166 -12.62 -5.53 -14.90
N ASN A 167 -11.46 -6.19 -14.95
CA ASN A 167 -11.34 -7.64 -15.18
C ASN A 167 -11.99 -8.49 -14.05
N ARG A 168 -12.32 -7.88 -12.92
CA ARG A 168 -13.04 -8.50 -11.79
C ARG A 168 -14.52 -8.12 -11.72
N GLY A 169 -15.01 -7.40 -12.72
CA GLY A 169 -16.40 -6.96 -12.82
C GLY A 169 -16.73 -5.75 -11.94
N VAL A 170 -15.73 -5.00 -11.47
CA VAL A 170 -15.95 -3.72 -10.81
C VAL A 170 -16.06 -2.64 -11.90
N THR A 171 -17.12 -1.84 -11.86
CA THR A 171 -17.27 -0.68 -12.75
C THR A 171 -16.25 0.41 -12.34
N VAL A 172 -15.50 0.92 -13.32
CA VAL A 172 -14.44 1.91 -13.09
C VAL A 172 -14.67 3.14 -13.98
#